data_f6749d174be60b4f5c3334c9cb2e594b
#
_entry.id   f6749d174be60b4f5c3334c9cb2e594b
#
_cell.length_a   1.000
_cell.length_b   1.000
_cell.length_c   1.000
_cell.angle_alpha   90.00
_cell.angle_beta   90.00
_cell.angle_gamma   90.00
#
_symmetry.space_group_name_H-M   'P 1'
#
loop_
_entity.id
_entity.type
_entity.pdbx_description
1 polymer ?
#
loop_
_entity_poly.entity_id
_entity_poly.type
_entity_poly.pdbx_seq_one_letter_code
_entity_poly.pdbx_strand_id
1 'polypeptide(L)'
;MRENLTKEEESFLAKWLDGTISDATLKELVSEQDFIDYKKIKNGLELLGKLNRPVAPSFNTLYDSIHKKRNFKHKQASFKWGLSIAASILVVLGCYFAFNFEEITHETSYAEQKTITLPDGSEVVLNAKSIINFTKKDWETKRSIQLKGEAFFKVKKGSTFRVDTPEGQITVLGTKFNVKHTDSFFEVTCYEGKVSVTNDKNEYLLNPGNTIRKIDGKDSEKHNKENSLPSWLNGESTFVSVPLKHVILELEKQYNIVINAHKIDDSIIFTGSFSNKDLKLALVSVFKTMDIHYIKEKNGVLSLE
;
A
#
# COMPACT_ATOMS: atom_id res chain seq x y z
N MET A 1 -25.74 5.72 -29.99
CA MET A 1 -26.46 5.36 -31.22
C MET A 1 -26.93 6.67 -31.83
N ARG A 2 -26.34 7.13 -32.93
CA ARG A 2 -26.86 8.25 -33.71
C ARG A 2 -27.75 7.62 -34.77
N GLU A 3 -29.08 7.73 -34.62
CA GLU A 3 -30.02 7.42 -35.69
C GLU A 3 -29.80 8.43 -36.81
N ASN A 4 -29.55 7.92 -38.01
CA ASN A 4 -29.48 8.73 -39.21
C ASN A 4 -30.90 9.23 -39.49
N LEU A 5 -31.13 10.53 -39.38
CA LEU A 5 -32.34 11.20 -39.83
C LEU A 5 -32.60 10.83 -41.30
N THR A 6 -33.84 10.48 -41.63
CA THR A 6 -34.20 10.18 -43.00
C THR A 6 -34.22 11.46 -43.84
N LYS A 7 -33.97 11.38 -45.15
CA LYS A 7 -34.00 12.53 -46.07
C LYS A 7 -35.32 13.32 -46.04
N GLU A 8 -36.41 12.73 -45.57
CA GLU A 8 -37.70 13.40 -45.41
C GLU A 8 -37.74 14.28 -44.18
N GLU A 9 -37.15 13.84 -43.07
CA GLU A 9 -37.07 14.58 -41.82
C GLU A 9 -36.20 15.84 -41.96
N GLU A 10 -35.10 15.78 -42.71
CA GLU A 10 -34.30 16.95 -43.05
C GLU A 10 -35.09 18.03 -43.84
N SER A 11 -36.03 17.56 -44.68
CA SER A 11 -36.91 18.45 -45.47
C SER A 11 -37.92 19.23 -44.60
N PHE A 12 -38.49 18.60 -43.55
CA PHE A 12 -39.43 19.30 -42.66
C PHE A 12 -38.79 20.34 -41.80
N LEU A 13 -37.62 20.04 -41.28
CA LEU A 13 -36.86 21.00 -40.44
C LEU A 13 -36.48 22.24 -41.21
N ALA A 14 -36.02 22.10 -42.45
CA ALA A 14 -35.67 23.24 -43.30
C ALA A 14 -36.91 24.12 -43.58
N LYS A 15 -38.07 23.53 -43.95
CA LYS A 15 -39.30 24.25 -44.19
C LYS A 15 -39.88 24.96 -42.96
N TRP A 16 -39.67 24.40 -41.78
CA TRP A 16 -40.05 25.05 -40.52
C TRP A 16 -39.13 26.22 -40.15
N LEU A 17 -37.85 26.07 -40.36
CA LEU A 17 -36.87 27.14 -40.12
C LEU A 17 -37.12 28.32 -41.07
N ASP A 18 -37.48 28.05 -42.32
CA ASP A 18 -37.83 29.08 -43.32
C ASP A 18 -39.23 29.69 -43.12
N GLY A 19 -40.01 29.19 -42.15
CA GLY A 19 -41.35 29.70 -41.85
C GLY A 19 -42.46 29.16 -42.79
N THR A 20 -42.16 28.16 -43.65
CA THR A 20 -43.10 27.59 -44.62
C THR A 20 -44.13 26.68 -43.95
N ILE A 21 -43.79 26.08 -42.83
CA ILE A 21 -44.73 25.31 -42.01
C ILE A 21 -44.78 25.84 -40.58
N SER A 22 -45.97 25.75 -39.96
CA SER A 22 -46.24 26.30 -38.63
C SER A 22 -45.70 25.39 -37.49
N ASP A 23 -45.56 25.97 -36.29
CA ASP A 23 -45.22 25.24 -35.07
C ASP A 23 -46.21 24.10 -34.77
N ALA A 24 -47.49 24.28 -35.08
CA ALA A 24 -48.52 23.27 -34.88
C ALA A 24 -48.33 22.07 -35.80
N THR A 25 -48.00 22.32 -37.05
CA THR A 25 -47.75 21.29 -38.06
C THR A 25 -46.49 20.48 -37.74
N LEU A 26 -45.44 21.15 -37.26
CA LEU A 26 -44.20 20.46 -36.84
C LEU A 26 -44.43 19.56 -35.63
N LYS A 27 -45.26 20.01 -34.66
CA LYS A 27 -45.58 19.23 -33.45
C LYS A 27 -46.32 17.95 -33.75
N GLU A 28 -47.05 17.84 -34.88
CA GLU A 28 -47.71 16.63 -35.33
C GLU A 28 -46.75 15.64 -36.01
N LEU A 29 -45.60 16.10 -36.49
CA LEU A 29 -44.66 15.34 -37.30
C LEU A 29 -43.46 14.80 -36.52
N VAL A 30 -43.19 15.36 -35.32
CA VAL A 30 -42.03 15.00 -34.49
C VAL A 30 -42.45 14.70 -33.07
N SER A 31 -41.57 14.04 -32.29
CA SER A 31 -41.82 13.80 -30.88
C SER A 31 -41.87 15.11 -30.08
N GLU A 32 -42.56 15.10 -28.93
CA GLU A 32 -42.70 16.30 -28.08
C GLU A 32 -41.33 16.78 -27.56
N GLN A 33 -40.41 15.85 -27.35
CA GLN A 33 -39.03 16.16 -26.91
C GLN A 33 -38.24 16.81 -28.04
N ASP A 34 -38.29 16.30 -29.25
CA ASP A 34 -37.58 16.84 -30.41
C ASP A 34 -38.14 18.24 -30.80
N PHE A 35 -39.44 18.46 -30.68
CA PHE A 35 -40.06 19.76 -30.89
C PHE A 35 -39.49 20.82 -29.93
N ILE A 36 -39.31 20.49 -28.65
CA ILE A 36 -38.73 21.39 -27.64
C ILE A 36 -37.29 21.76 -28.03
N ASP A 37 -36.51 20.78 -28.46
CA ASP A 37 -35.10 20.98 -28.80
C ASP A 37 -34.95 21.78 -30.12
N TYR A 38 -35.78 21.53 -31.12
CA TYR A 38 -35.82 22.32 -32.35
C TYR A 38 -36.23 23.76 -32.09
N LYS A 39 -37.16 24.00 -31.17
CA LYS A 39 -37.57 25.36 -30.78
C LYS A 39 -36.46 26.15 -30.08
N LYS A 40 -35.63 25.47 -29.24
CA LYS A 40 -34.44 26.07 -28.64
C LYS A 40 -33.43 26.51 -29.71
N ILE A 41 -33.20 25.65 -30.73
CA ILE A 41 -32.29 25.95 -31.84
C ILE A 41 -32.79 27.15 -32.65
N LYS A 42 -34.09 27.21 -33.01
CA LYS A 42 -34.68 28.34 -33.75
C LYS A 42 -34.54 29.64 -32.99
N ASN A 43 -34.88 29.66 -31.71
CA ASN A 43 -34.72 30.83 -30.86
C ASN A 43 -33.25 31.29 -30.77
N GLY A 44 -32.31 30.34 -30.72
CA GLY A 44 -30.88 30.65 -30.78
C GLY A 44 -30.44 31.27 -32.10
N LEU A 45 -30.95 30.78 -33.23
CA LEU A 45 -30.67 31.33 -34.57
C LEU A 45 -31.27 32.73 -34.73
N GLU A 46 -32.49 33.00 -34.22
CA GLU A 46 -33.10 34.34 -34.24
C GLU A 46 -32.33 35.34 -33.38
N LEU A 47 -31.79 34.93 -32.25
CA LEU A 47 -30.90 35.75 -31.43
C LEU A 47 -29.59 36.11 -32.16
N LEU A 48 -29.01 35.13 -32.90
CA LEU A 48 -27.84 35.35 -33.75
C LEU A 48 -28.14 36.31 -34.92
N GLY A 49 -29.34 36.20 -35.53
CA GLY A 49 -29.79 37.12 -36.60
C GLY A 49 -30.02 38.57 -36.14
N LYS A 50 -30.35 38.80 -34.87
CA LYS A 50 -30.50 40.12 -34.25
C LYS A 50 -29.17 40.78 -33.88
N LEU A 51 -28.06 40.07 -33.92
CA LEU A 51 -26.73 40.67 -33.83
C LEU A 51 -26.39 41.32 -35.15
N ASN A 52 -26.74 42.60 -35.29
CA ASN A 52 -26.45 43.43 -36.44
C ASN A 52 -24.93 43.49 -36.69
N ARG A 53 -24.41 42.51 -37.45
CA ARG A 53 -23.06 42.63 -38.01
C ARG A 53 -23.12 43.47 -39.25
N PRO A 54 -22.30 44.53 -39.36
CA PRO A 54 -22.23 45.31 -40.60
C PRO A 54 -21.90 44.35 -41.77
N VAL A 55 -22.60 44.56 -42.86
CA VAL A 55 -22.46 43.83 -44.12
C VAL A 55 -20.99 43.71 -44.48
N ALA A 56 -20.59 42.49 -44.86
CA ALA A 56 -19.22 42.15 -45.18
C ALA A 56 -18.53 43.19 -46.06
N PRO A 57 -17.25 43.53 -45.83
CA PRO A 57 -16.48 44.38 -46.70
C PRO A 57 -16.51 43.83 -48.12
N SER A 58 -16.62 44.75 -49.11
CA SER A 58 -16.70 44.39 -50.52
C SER A 58 -15.61 43.39 -50.91
N PHE A 59 -15.91 42.53 -51.89
CA PHE A 59 -15.00 41.45 -52.37
C PHE A 59 -13.58 41.96 -52.64
N ASN A 60 -13.41 43.20 -53.03
CA ASN A 60 -12.12 43.86 -53.26
C ASN A 60 -11.28 44.01 -51.98
N THR A 61 -11.89 44.29 -50.83
CA THR A 61 -11.15 44.39 -49.56
C THR A 61 -10.74 43.00 -49.02
N LEU A 62 -11.50 41.99 -49.35
CA LEU A 62 -11.12 40.58 -49.08
C LEU A 62 -9.96 40.13 -49.97
N TYR A 63 -10.00 40.49 -51.28
CA TYR A 63 -8.97 40.16 -52.24
C TYR A 63 -7.63 40.79 -51.87
N ASP A 64 -7.61 42.09 -51.47
CA ASP A 64 -6.42 42.77 -51.01
C ASP A 64 -5.88 42.23 -49.68
N SER A 65 -6.73 41.72 -48.82
CA SER A 65 -6.30 41.10 -47.55
C SER A 65 -5.64 39.73 -47.74
N ILE A 66 -6.07 38.98 -48.78
CA ILE A 66 -5.52 37.65 -49.10
C ILE A 66 -4.17 37.78 -49.83
N HIS A 67 -4.00 38.85 -50.69
CA HIS A 67 -2.77 39.03 -51.44
C HIS A 67 -1.69 39.89 -50.74
N LYS A 68 -2.00 40.50 -49.62
CA LYS A 68 -0.95 41.08 -48.80
C LYS A 68 -0.18 39.91 -48.18
N LYS A 69 0.92 39.50 -48.86
CA LYS A 69 1.91 38.55 -48.30
C LYS A 69 2.32 39.04 -46.92
N ARG A 70 1.63 38.59 -45.92
CA ARG A 70 2.12 38.69 -44.54
C ARG A 70 3.38 37.82 -44.49
N ASN A 71 4.54 38.46 -44.53
CA ASN A 71 5.78 37.84 -44.11
C ASN A 71 5.61 37.46 -42.63
N PHE A 72 4.97 36.33 -42.37
CA PHE A 72 5.09 35.67 -41.10
C PHE A 72 6.56 35.24 -40.95
N LYS A 73 7.34 36.08 -40.30
CA LYS A 73 8.55 35.61 -39.68
C LYS A 73 8.14 34.43 -38.82
N HIS A 74 8.48 33.24 -39.27
CA HIS A 74 8.41 32.02 -38.44
C HIS A 74 9.29 32.24 -37.20
N LYS A 75 8.74 32.93 -36.19
CA LYS A 75 9.31 32.93 -34.87
C LYS A 75 8.93 31.60 -34.24
N GLN A 76 9.90 30.65 -34.32
CA GLN A 76 10.11 29.62 -33.32
C GLN A 76 8.86 28.94 -32.72
N ALA A 77 8.06 28.27 -33.55
CA ALA A 77 7.11 27.26 -33.07
C ALA A 77 7.83 25.96 -32.63
N SER A 78 9.09 25.77 -33.09
CA SER A 78 9.88 24.55 -32.82
C SER A 78 10.26 24.35 -31.35
N PHE A 79 10.41 25.43 -30.58
CA PHE A 79 10.79 25.32 -29.17
C PHE A 79 9.65 24.81 -28.27
N LYS A 80 8.38 25.15 -28.61
CA LYS A 80 7.23 24.65 -27.85
C LYS A 80 6.94 23.17 -28.09
N TRP A 81 7.21 22.68 -29.29
CA TRP A 81 7.08 21.25 -29.60
C TRP A 81 8.15 20.41 -28.92
N GLY A 82 9.38 20.93 -28.82
CA GLY A 82 10.44 20.29 -28.04
C GLY A 82 10.09 20.16 -26.54
N LEU A 83 9.51 21.18 -25.96
CA LEU A 83 9.05 21.16 -24.58
C LEU A 83 7.89 20.16 -24.34
N SER A 84 6.96 20.03 -25.29
CA SER A 84 5.87 19.07 -25.22
C SER A 84 6.36 17.62 -25.32
N ILE A 85 7.35 17.35 -26.19
CA ILE A 85 7.98 16.03 -26.32
C ILE A 85 8.80 15.72 -25.05
N ALA A 86 9.55 16.67 -24.51
CA ALA A 86 10.29 16.49 -23.26
C ALA A 86 9.35 16.20 -22.09
N ALA A 87 8.23 16.92 -21.99
CA ALA A 87 7.22 16.69 -20.96
C ALA A 87 6.58 15.29 -21.11
N SER A 88 6.25 14.84 -22.32
CA SER A 88 5.70 13.50 -22.53
C SER A 88 6.71 12.39 -22.22
N ILE A 89 7.99 12.59 -22.53
CA ILE A 89 9.06 11.65 -22.15
C ILE A 89 9.20 11.61 -20.62
N LEU A 90 9.14 12.74 -19.94
CA LEU A 90 9.19 12.78 -18.46
C LEU A 90 7.99 12.09 -17.84
N VAL A 91 6.78 12.25 -18.40
CA VAL A 91 5.57 11.55 -17.94
C VAL A 91 5.71 10.03 -18.18
N VAL A 92 6.16 9.63 -19.36
CA VAL A 92 6.38 8.21 -19.69
C VAL A 92 7.47 7.60 -18.80
N LEU A 93 8.57 8.31 -18.58
CA LEU A 93 9.61 7.89 -17.63
C LEU A 93 9.10 7.84 -16.21
N GLY A 94 8.33 8.85 -15.76
CA GLY A 94 7.70 8.88 -14.46
C GLY A 94 6.73 7.70 -14.26
N CYS A 95 5.88 7.43 -15.23
CA CYS A 95 5.02 6.25 -15.24
C CYS A 95 5.85 4.94 -15.28
N TYR A 96 6.87 4.86 -16.12
CA TYR A 96 7.76 3.70 -16.19
C TYR A 96 8.41 3.41 -14.83
N PHE A 97 8.95 4.42 -14.14
CA PHE A 97 9.51 4.26 -12.80
C PHE A 97 8.44 3.95 -11.77
N ALA A 98 7.27 4.61 -11.79
CA ALA A 98 6.17 4.37 -10.85
C ALA A 98 5.59 2.95 -10.96
N PHE A 99 5.47 2.41 -12.17
CA PHE A 99 4.90 1.07 -12.40
C PHE A 99 5.94 -0.07 -12.36
N ASN A 100 7.25 0.21 -12.29
CA ASN A 100 8.28 -0.82 -12.25
C ASN A 100 8.75 -1.20 -10.83
N PHE A 101 8.17 -0.63 -9.77
CA PHE A 101 8.40 -1.06 -8.39
C PHE A 101 7.30 -2.04 -7.98
N GLU A 102 7.43 -3.30 -8.40
CA GLU A 102 6.59 -4.38 -7.90
C GLU A 102 7.10 -4.80 -6.52
N GLU A 103 6.49 -4.22 -5.48
CA GLU A 103 6.72 -4.63 -4.11
C GLU A 103 5.92 -5.92 -3.82
N ILE A 104 6.61 -6.95 -3.39
CA ILE A 104 6.00 -8.22 -3.00
C ILE A 104 5.75 -8.17 -1.50
N THR A 105 4.49 -8.33 -1.13
CA THR A 105 4.05 -8.41 0.26
C THR A 105 3.63 -9.82 0.61
N HIS A 106 4.14 -10.32 1.74
CA HIS A 106 3.63 -11.53 2.36
C HIS A 106 3.20 -11.21 3.78
N GLU A 107 1.99 -11.62 4.12
CA GLU A 107 1.38 -11.43 5.42
C GLU A 107 0.91 -12.77 5.99
N THR A 108 0.89 -12.87 7.32
CA THR A 108 0.27 -13.95 8.08
C THR A 108 -0.88 -13.42 8.94
N SER A 109 -1.92 -14.22 9.01
CA SER A 109 -3.07 -14.00 9.90
C SER A 109 -2.77 -14.41 11.35
N TYR A 110 -3.77 -14.30 12.23
CA TYR A 110 -3.70 -14.88 13.58
C TYR A 110 -3.48 -16.39 13.49
N ALA A 111 -2.71 -16.95 14.43
CA ALA A 111 -2.39 -18.38 14.50
C ALA A 111 -1.76 -18.98 13.23
N GLU A 112 -1.34 -18.16 12.28
CA GLU A 112 -0.76 -18.59 11.01
C GLU A 112 0.76 -18.47 11.03
N GLN A 113 1.45 -19.51 10.53
CA GLN A 113 2.86 -19.46 10.19
C GLN A 113 3.01 -19.74 8.69
N LYS A 114 3.93 -19.04 8.02
CA LYS A 114 4.13 -19.15 6.58
C LYS A 114 5.60 -19.19 6.23
N THR A 115 6.01 -20.21 5.48
CA THR A 115 7.37 -20.30 4.92
C THR A 115 7.39 -19.69 3.52
N ILE A 116 8.38 -18.84 3.25
CA ILE A 116 8.58 -18.13 2.01
C ILE A 116 9.99 -18.39 1.53
N THR A 117 10.13 -18.73 0.25
CA THR A 117 11.43 -18.82 -0.42
C THR A 117 11.69 -17.52 -1.16
N LEU A 118 12.78 -16.86 -0.85
CA LEU A 118 13.21 -15.62 -1.48
C LEU A 118 13.91 -15.88 -2.82
N PRO A 119 14.09 -14.85 -3.68
CA PRO A 119 14.66 -15.03 -5.01
C PRO A 119 16.08 -15.63 -5.03
N ASP A 120 16.89 -15.43 -3.99
CA ASP A 120 18.23 -16.04 -3.84
C ASP A 120 18.16 -17.46 -3.26
N GLY A 121 16.96 -17.98 -2.99
CA GLY A 121 16.72 -19.25 -2.35
C GLY A 121 16.96 -19.26 -0.84
N SER A 122 17.10 -18.09 -0.18
CA SER A 122 16.98 -17.97 1.28
C SER A 122 15.56 -18.27 1.71
N GLU A 123 15.39 -18.76 2.95
CA GLU A 123 14.09 -19.10 3.52
C GLU A 123 13.75 -18.12 4.65
N VAL A 124 12.49 -17.70 4.68
CA VAL A 124 11.91 -16.91 5.77
C VAL A 124 10.67 -17.62 6.29
N VAL A 125 10.61 -17.86 7.58
CA VAL A 125 9.39 -18.33 8.24
C VAL A 125 8.79 -17.14 8.98
N LEU A 126 7.57 -16.76 8.62
CA LEU A 126 6.79 -15.71 9.32
C LEU A 126 5.99 -16.34 10.46
N ASN A 127 6.03 -15.72 11.63
CA ASN A 127 5.14 -16.04 12.74
C ASN A 127 3.78 -15.35 12.57
N ALA A 128 2.82 -15.60 13.46
CA ALA A 128 1.48 -15.01 13.44
C ALA A 128 1.52 -13.47 13.42
N LYS A 129 0.61 -12.84 12.63
CA LYS A 129 0.47 -11.38 12.50
C LYS A 129 1.77 -10.68 12.12
N SER A 130 2.47 -11.23 11.13
CA SER A 130 3.73 -10.69 10.61
C SER A 130 3.63 -10.36 9.14
N ILE A 131 4.37 -9.34 8.72
CA ILE A 131 4.38 -8.84 7.35
C ILE A 131 5.82 -8.65 6.91
N ILE A 132 6.14 -9.13 5.71
CA ILE A 132 7.38 -8.76 5.02
C ILE A 132 7.07 -8.15 3.66
N ASN A 133 7.87 -7.13 3.32
CA ASN A 133 7.86 -6.50 2.01
C ASN A 133 9.25 -6.53 1.40
N PHE A 134 9.35 -6.83 0.12
CA PHE A 134 10.60 -6.76 -0.62
C PHE A 134 10.35 -6.55 -2.12
N THR A 135 11.39 -6.06 -2.84
CA THR A 135 11.32 -5.87 -4.29
C THR A 135 12.14 -6.96 -4.99
N LYS A 136 11.54 -7.65 -5.94
CA LYS A 136 12.21 -8.72 -6.69
C LYS A 136 13.22 -8.19 -7.71
N LYS A 137 12.95 -7.04 -8.30
CA LYS A 137 13.70 -6.47 -9.42
C LYS A 137 15.20 -6.26 -9.12
N ASP A 138 15.52 -5.76 -7.92
CA ASP A 138 16.90 -5.42 -7.54
C ASP A 138 17.50 -6.45 -6.58
N TRP A 139 16.90 -7.65 -6.46
CA TRP A 139 17.29 -8.64 -5.46
C TRP A 139 18.75 -9.10 -5.57
N GLU A 140 19.28 -9.22 -6.79
CA GLU A 140 20.68 -9.63 -7.00
C GLU A 140 21.70 -8.63 -6.45
N THR A 141 21.34 -7.33 -6.45
CA THR A 141 22.21 -6.24 -5.98
C THR A 141 21.84 -5.75 -4.60
N LYS A 142 20.55 -5.86 -4.22
CA LYS A 142 20.01 -5.30 -2.97
C LYS A 142 19.04 -6.29 -2.33
N ARG A 143 19.59 -7.24 -1.58
CA ARG A 143 18.79 -8.20 -0.80
C ARG A 143 18.24 -7.52 0.46
N SER A 144 17.17 -6.73 0.34
CA SER A 144 16.56 -5.96 1.44
C SER A 144 15.11 -6.34 1.62
N ILE A 145 14.71 -6.53 2.89
CA ILE A 145 13.36 -6.84 3.33
C ILE A 145 12.94 -5.84 4.41
N GLN A 146 11.71 -5.36 4.35
CA GLN A 146 11.06 -4.67 5.46
C GLN A 146 10.29 -5.70 6.28
N LEU A 147 10.40 -5.67 7.60
CA LEU A 147 9.71 -6.57 8.52
C LEU A 147 8.88 -5.81 9.55
N LYS A 148 7.63 -6.24 9.73
CA LYS A 148 6.79 -5.95 10.90
C LYS A 148 6.29 -7.28 11.47
N GLY A 149 6.42 -7.50 12.77
CA GLY A 149 6.08 -8.77 13.42
C GLY A 149 7.30 -9.61 13.74
N GLU A 150 7.21 -10.93 13.61
CA GLU A 150 8.28 -11.86 13.94
C GLU A 150 8.58 -12.80 12.77
N ALA A 151 9.87 -12.94 12.44
CA ALA A 151 10.32 -13.83 11.40
C ALA A 151 11.66 -14.51 11.74
N PHE A 152 11.76 -15.76 11.36
CA PHE A 152 13.01 -16.52 11.38
C PHE A 152 13.59 -16.57 9.97
N PHE A 153 14.85 -16.22 9.85
CA PHE A 153 15.59 -16.13 8.59
C PHE A 153 16.66 -17.22 8.52
N LYS A 154 16.71 -17.92 7.39
CA LYS A 154 17.77 -18.83 7.01
C LYS A 154 18.37 -18.32 5.71
N VAL A 155 19.32 -17.40 5.85
CA VAL A 155 19.93 -16.68 4.72
C VAL A 155 21.06 -17.47 4.12
N LYS A 156 21.03 -17.68 2.81
CA LYS A 156 22.14 -18.26 2.05
C LYS A 156 23.35 -17.32 2.03
N LYS A 157 24.54 -17.90 2.12
CA LYS A 157 25.79 -17.13 1.98
C LYS A 157 25.85 -16.40 0.64
N GLY A 158 26.28 -15.14 0.67
CA GLY A 158 26.35 -14.30 -0.53
C GLY A 158 26.61 -12.83 -0.22
N SER A 159 26.11 -11.94 -1.08
CA SER A 159 26.13 -10.49 -0.87
C SER A 159 25.38 -10.11 0.41
N THR A 160 25.52 -8.86 0.83
CA THR A 160 24.83 -8.33 2.02
C THR A 160 23.32 -8.54 1.93
N PHE A 161 22.74 -9.11 2.99
CA PHE A 161 21.32 -9.27 3.20
C PHE A 161 20.87 -8.36 4.34
N ARG A 162 19.79 -7.64 4.15
CA ARG A 162 19.32 -6.62 5.08
C ARG A 162 17.87 -6.85 5.46
N VAL A 163 17.57 -6.68 6.74
CA VAL A 163 16.21 -6.60 7.27
C VAL A 163 16.05 -5.24 7.93
N ASP A 164 15.14 -4.45 7.39
CA ASP A 164 14.82 -3.12 7.89
C ASP A 164 13.58 -3.20 8.79
N THR A 165 13.67 -2.64 9.98
CA THR A 165 12.58 -2.45 10.94
C THR A 165 12.57 -1.00 11.42
N PRO A 166 11.46 -0.48 11.96
CA PRO A 166 11.43 0.85 12.56
C PRO A 166 12.45 1.06 13.69
N GLU A 167 12.86 0.00 14.40
CA GLU A 167 13.81 0.08 15.54
C GLU A 167 15.26 -0.04 15.12
N GLY A 168 15.55 -0.47 13.90
CA GLY A 168 16.91 -0.61 13.40
C GLY A 168 17.03 -1.52 12.21
N GLN A 169 18.23 -1.59 11.70
CA GLN A 169 18.61 -2.37 10.53
C GLN A 169 19.46 -3.57 10.94
N ILE A 170 19.08 -4.74 10.42
CA ILE A 170 19.79 -5.99 10.65
C ILE A 170 20.53 -6.36 9.36
N THR A 171 21.82 -6.63 9.43
CA THR A 171 22.68 -6.92 8.28
C THR A 171 23.43 -8.23 8.48
N VAL A 172 23.38 -9.10 7.46
CA VAL A 172 24.04 -10.42 7.50
C VAL A 172 24.64 -10.80 6.14
N LEU A 173 25.51 -11.81 6.09
CA LEU A 173 26.10 -12.37 4.86
C LEU A 173 25.67 -13.82 4.59
N GLY A 174 25.13 -14.53 5.57
CA GLY A 174 24.71 -15.92 5.49
C GLY A 174 24.57 -16.50 6.88
N THR A 175 23.36 -16.44 7.42
CA THR A 175 23.13 -16.49 8.87
C THR A 175 21.76 -17.10 9.13
N LYS A 176 21.62 -17.79 10.27
CA LYS A 176 20.30 -18.12 10.83
C LYS A 176 20.03 -17.21 12.02
N PHE A 177 18.94 -16.48 11.96
CA PHE A 177 18.60 -15.51 13.02
C PHE A 177 17.08 -15.29 13.09
N ASN A 178 16.62 -14.82 14.23
CA ASN A 178 15.23 -14.42 14.46
C ASN A 178 15.18 -12.92 14.70
N VAL A 179 14.16 -12.27 14.14
CA VAL A 179 13.83 -10.87 14.42
C VAL A 179 12.40 -10.82 14.88
N LYS A 180 12.16 -10.22 16.05
CA LYS A 180 10.83 -9.91 16.57
C LYS A 180 10.73 -8.41 16.75
N HIS A 181 9.77 -7.79 16.05
CA HIS A 181 9.49 -6.36 16.13
C HIS A 181 8.00 -6.11 16.27
N THR A 182 7.63 -5.46 17.37
CA THR A 182 6.30 -4.88 17.60
C THR A 182 6.48 -3.44 18.09
N ASP A 183 5.39 -2.69 18.28
CA ASP A 183 5.46 -1.24 18.61
C ASP A 183 6.35 -0.91 19.83
N SER A 184 6.50 -1.82 20.77
CA SER A 184 7.29 -1.60 22.00
C SER A 184 8.24 -2.76 22.37
N PHE A 185 8.43 -3.71 21.45
CA PHE A 185 9.30 -4.85 21.66
C PHE A 185 10.14 -5.13 20.42
N PHE A 186 11.45 -5.09 20.59
CA PHE A 186 12.41 -5.44 19.54
C PHE A 186 13.43 -6.43 20.09
N GLU A 187 13.58 -7.57 19.41
CA GLU A 187 14.56 -8.60 19.75
C GLU A 187 15.17 -9.19 18.48
N VAL A 188 16.49 -9.31 18.46
CA VAL A 188 17.24 -10.01 17.41
C VAL A 188 18.11 -11.07 18.05
N THR A 189 17.97 -12.32 17.64
CA THR A 189 18.77 -13.47 18.12
C THR A 189 19.56 -14.08 16.97
N CYS A 190 20.85 -14.26 17.14
CA CYS A 190 21.72 -14.98 16.20
C CYS A 190 21.85 -16.44 16.60
N TYR A 191 21.58 -17.38 15.68
CA TYR A 191 21.73 -18.84 15.89
C TYR A 191 22.92 -19.42 15.13
N GLU A 192 23.24 -18.88 13.95
CA GLU A 192 24.39 -19.32 13.14
C GLU A 192 24.95 -18.13 12.37
N GLY A 193 26.28 -18.04 12.27
CA GLY A 193 26.96 -16.96 11.55
C GLY A 193 27.16 -15.70 12.41
N LYS A 194 27.00 -14.52 11.83
CA LYS A 194 27.13 -13.23 12.51
C LYS A 194 26.02 -12.29 12.06
N VAL A 195 25.47 -11.53 12.99
CA VAL A 195 24.42 -10.54 12.74
C VAL A 195 24.92 -9.17 13.22
N SER A 196 24.96 -8.17 12.36
CA SER A 196 25.11 -6.77 12.76
C SER A 196 23.74 -6.15 12.90
N VAL A 197 23.45 -5.53 14.04
CA VAL A 197 22.24 -4.76 14.31
C VAL A 197 22.65 -3.31 14.52
N THR A 198 22.16 -2.43 13.66
CA THR A 198 22.45 -0.99 13.71
C THR A 198 21.18 -0.22 14.00
N ASN A 199 21.19 0.61 15.02
CA ASN A 199 20.16 1.62 15.27
C ASN A 199 20.80 3.02 15.24
N ASP A 200 20.01 4.08 15.45
CA ASP A 200 20.48 5.48 15.35
C ASP A 200 21.69 5.82 16.23
N LYS A 201 21.95 5.06 17.29
CA LYS A 201 22.95 5.38 18.31
C LYS A 201 24.11 4.37 18.36
N ASN A 202 23.86 3.11 18.05
CA ASN A 202 24.78 2.01 18.33
C ASN A 202 24.79 0.97 17.22
N GLU A 203 25.90 0.27 17.11
CA GLU A 203 26.06 -0.95 16.33
C GLU A 203 26.39 -2.12 17.27
N TYR A 204 25.68 -3.22 17.12
CA TYR A 204 25.85 -4.43 17.90
C TYR A 204 26.19 -5.61 16.98
N LEU A 205 27.29 -6.27 17.27
CA LEU A 205 27.66 -7.51 16.58
C LEU A 205 27.24 -8.72 17.45
N LEU A 206 26.36 -9.56 16.89
CA LEU A 206 25.85 -10.75 17.55
C LEU A 206 26.53 -11.99 16.96
N ASN A 207 27.15 -12.79 17.83
CA ASN A 207 27.62 -14.14 17.53
C ASN A 207 26.50 -15.15 17.85
N PRO A 208 26.65 -16.45 17.44
CA PRO A 208 25.70 -17.48 17.79
C PRO A 208 25.44 -17.54 19.30
N GLY A 209 24.15 -17.64 19.68
CA GLY A 209 23.67 -17.56 21.05
C GLY A 209 23.50 -16.15 21.61
N ASN A 210 23.96 -15.10 20.94
CA ASN A 210 23.71 -13.74 21.40
C ASN A 210 22.38 -13.20 20.94
N THR A 211 21.74 -12.45 21.83
CA THR A 211 20.48 -11.71 21.59
C THR A 211 20.68 -10.26 21.99
N ILE A 212 20.14 -9.34 21.19
CA ILE A 212 19.90 -7.96 21.61
C ILE A 212 18.40 -7.73 21.74
N ARG A 213 18.00 -7.03 22.80
CA ARG A 213 16.61 -6.76 23.11
C ARG A 213 16.40 -5.33 23.56
N LYS A 214 15.32 -4.70 23.08
CA LYS A 214 14.82 -3.40 23.53
C LYS A 214 13.34 -3.55 23.86
N ILE A 215 12.94 -3.17 25.06
CA ILE A 215 11.54 -3.25 25.53
C ILE A 215 11.14 -1.87 26.06
N ASP A 216 9.96 -1.39 25.65
CA ASP A 216 9.35 -0.14 26.14
C ASP A 216 10.29 1.07 26.05
N GLY A 217 11.06 1.17 24.98
CA GLY A 217 12.00 2.27 24.73
C GLY A 217 13.24 2.30 25.61
N LYS A 218 13.43 1.31 26.52
CA LYS A 218 14.66 1.18 27.31
C LYS A 218 15.84 0.86 26.41
N ASP A 219 17.04 1.22 26.83
CA ASP A 219 18.26 0.92 26.09
C ASP A 219 18.38 -0.59 25.80
N SER A 220 19.00 -0.87 24.66
CA SER A 220 19.16 -2.24 24.20
C SER A 220 20.12 -3.01 25.10
N GLU A 221 19.71 -4.18 25.57
CA GLU A 221 20.50 -5.07 26.39
C GLU A 221 20.95 -6.29 25.58
N LYS A 222 22.21 -6.70 25.79
CA LYS A 222 22.75 -7.90 25.18
C LYS A 222 22.63 -9.09 26.14
N HIS A 223 21.98 -10.14 25.70
CA HIS A 223 21.77 -11.36 26.46
C HIS A 223 22.38 -12.57 25.74
N ASN A 224 22.69 -13.62 26.50
CA ASN A 224 23.02 -14.92 25.93
C ASN A 224 21.78 -15.80 26.00
N LYS A 225 21.45 -16.46 24.90
CA LYS A 225 20.36 -17.43 24.78
C LYS A 225 20.94 -18.79 24.40
N GLU A 226 20.31 -19.86 24.85
CA GLU A 226 20.68 -21.20 24.39
C GLU A 226 20.65 -21.28 22.87
N ASN A 227 21.57 -22.07 22.31
CA ASN A 227 21.78 -22.18 20.85
C ASN A 227 20.69 -22.98 20.11
N SER A 228 19.51 -23.11 20.72
CA SER A 228 18.34 -23.74 20.13
C SER A 228 17.58 -22.78 19.23
N LEU A 229 17.05 -23.26 18.12
CA LEU A 229 16.19 -22.48 17.23
C LEU A 229 14.99 -21.88 17.97
N PRO A 230 14.32 -20.84 17.42
CA PRO A 230 13.16 -20.24 18.08
C PRO A 230 12.09 -21.29 18.39
N SER A 231 11.64 -21.36 19.64
CA SER A 231 10.66 -22.35 20.10
C SER A 231 9.33 -22.27 19.35
N TRP A 232 8.96 -21.05 18.87
CA TRP A 232 7.73 -20.85 18.14
C TRP A 232 7.67 -21.64 16.82
N LEU A 233 8.81 -21.96 16.20
CA LEU A 233 8.86 -22.87 15.04
C LEU A 233 8.30 -24.27 15.36
N ASN A 234 8.35 -24.67 16.63
CA ASN A 234 7.81 -25.94 17.12
C ASN A 234 6.41 -25.79 17.76
N GLY A 235 5.84 -24.58 17.71
CA GLY A 235 4.52 -24.29 18.27
C GLY A 235 4.53 -24.00 19.77
N GLU A 236 5.59 -23.38 20.29
CA GLU A 236 5.72 -22.96 21.67
C GLU A 236 6.30 -21.54 21.74
N SER A 237 5.65 -20.62 22.44
CA SER A 237 6.16 -19.26 22.67
C SER A 237 6.87 -19.19 24.01
N THR A 238 8.17 -18.83 24.01
CA THR A 238 9.03 -18.79 25.19
C THR A 238 9.47 -17.37 25.51
N PHE A 239 9.42 -17.01 26.77
CA PHE A 239 9.74 -15.69 27.31
C PHE A 239 10.74 -15.80 28.46
N VAL A 240 11.70 -14.91 28.50
CA VAL A 240 12.68 -14.78 29.59
C VAL A 240 12.72 -13.34 30.02
N SER A 241 12.28 -13.08 31.25
CA SER A 241 12.25 -11.72 31.84
C SER A 241 11.54 -10.69 30.95
N VAL A 242 10.30 -10.99 30.53
CA VAL A 242 9.48 -10.13 29.66
C VAL A 242 8.25 -9.61 30.42
N PRO A 243 7.90 -8.32 30.34
CA PRO A 243 6.65 -7.82 30.91
C PRO A 243 5.43 -8.57 30.38
N LEU A 244 4.48 -8.88 31.27
CA LEU A 244 3.30 -9.70 30.98
C LEU A 244 2.46 -9.15 29.81
N LYS A 245 2.40 -7.84 29.63
CA LYS A 245 1.70 -7.23 28.48
C LYS A 245 2.17 -7.77 27.12
N HIS A 246 3.47 -8.05 26.95
CA HIS A 246 4.00 -8.62 25.71
C HIS A 246 3.68 -10.12 25.56
N VAL A 247 3.52 -10.82 26.68
CA VAL A 247 3.06 -12.22 26.69
C VAL A 247 1.58 -12.29 26.32
N ILE A 248 0.77 -11.36 26.85
CA ILE A 248 -0.65 -11.21 26.50
C ILE A 248 -0.81 -10.93 25.01
N LEU A 249 -0.07 -9.96 24.47
CA LEU A 249 -0.09 -9.66 23.03
C LEU A 249 0.28 -10.89 22.16
N GLU A 250 1.20 -11.71 22.62
CA GLU A 250 1.55 -12.94 21.90
C GLU A 250 0.42 -13.99 21.99
N LEU A 251 -0.22 -14.16 23.15
CA LEU A 251 -1.41 -15.03 23.29
C LEU A 251 -2.53 -14.58 22.35
N GLU A 252 -2.80 -13.27 22.28
CA GLU A 252 -3.82 -12.72 21.38
C GLU A 252 -3.51 -13.04 19.93
N LYS A 253 -2.24 -12.91 19.50
CA LYS A 253 -1.80 -13.23 18.15
C LYS A 253 -1.90 -14.71 17.82
N GLN A 254 -1.48 -15.56 18.76
CA GLN A 254 -1.42 -17.01 18.52
C GLN A 254 -2.79 -17.69 18.57
N TYR A 255 -3.80 -17.07 19.21
CA TYR A 255 -5.11 -17.69 19.40
C TYR A 255 -6.28 -16.89 18.84
N ASN A 256 -6.03 -15.70 18.27
CA ASN A 256 -7.07 -14.79 17.79
C ASN A 256 -8.14 -14.50 18.89
N ILE A 257 -7.68 -14.15 20.08
CA ILE A 257 -8.51 -13.79 21.24
C ILE A 257 -8.23 -12.35 21.66
N VAL A 258 -9.10 -11.79 22.45
CA VAL A 258 -8.91 -10.48 23.08
C VAL A 258 -8.84 -10.67 24.60
N ILE A 259 -7.79 -10.11 25.21
CA ILE A 259 -7.53 -10.21 26.65
C ILE A 259 -7.59 -8.79 27.24
N ASN A 260 -8.48 -8.60 28.21
CA ASN A 260 -8.61 -7.36 28.96
C ASN A 260 -7.81 -7.46 30.26
N ALA A 261 -6.70 -6.71 30.34
CA ALA A 261 -5.80 -6.71 31.48
C ALA A 261 -5.93 -5.46 32.38
N HIS A 262 -6.98 -4.64 32.22
CA HIS A 262 -7.10 -3.36 32.94
C HIS A 262 -7.17 -3.45 34.48
N LYS A 263 -7.49 -4.63 35.00
CA LYS A 263 -7.59 -4.85 36.46
C LYS A 263 -6.33 -5.40 37.12
N ILE A 264 -5.28 -5.66 36.33
CA ILE A 264 -4.01 -6.20 36.82
C ILE A 264 -2.84 -5.28 36.44
N ASP A 265 -1.72 -5.45 37.13
CA ASP A 265 -0.45 -4.86 36.70
C ASP A 265 0.21 -5.74 35.62
N ASP A 266 0.07 -5.35 34.35
CA ASP A 266 0.64 -6.07 33.21
C ASP A 266 2.14 -5.77 32.96
N SER A 267 2.74 -4.92 33.79
CA SER A 267 4.19 -4.65 33.78
C SER A 267 4.99 -5.72 34.53
N ILE A 268 4.35 -6.60 35.32
CA ILE A 268 5.01 -7.69 36.03
C ILE A 268 5.78 -8.59 35.06
N ILE A 269 6.92 -9.10 35.55
CA ILE A 269 7.85 -9.84 34.70
C ILE A 269 7.47 -11.32 34.66
N PHE A 270 7.34 -11.86 33.46
CA PHE A 270 7.10 -13.27 33.19
C PHE A 270 8.36 -13.96 32.62
N THR A 271 8.62 -15.17 33.12
CA THR A 271 9.59 -16.10 32.58
C THR A 271 8.92 -17.47 32.49
N GLY A 272 8.80 -18.01 31.29
CA GLY A 272 8.12 -19.29 31.04
C GLY A 272 7.79 -19.45 29.57
N SER A 273 6.99 -20.46 29.28
CA SER A 273 6.51 -20.72 27.92
C SER A 273 5.04 -21.13 27.90
N PHE A 274 4.42 -20.98 26.73
CA PHE A 274 3.09 -21.54 26.48
C PHE A 274 3.01 -22.20 25.12
N SER A 275 2.13 -23.22 25.02
CA SER A 275 1.83 -23.91 23.76
C SER A 275 1.05 -22.98 22.82
N ASN A 276 1.35 -22.98 21.52
CA ASN A 276 0.58 -22.29 20.48
C ASN A 276 -0.54 -23.18 19.89
N LYS A 277 -0.74 -24.41 20.46
CA LYS A 277 -1.68 -25.41 19.95
C LYS A 277 -2.85 -25.70 20.90
N ASP A 278 -2.73 -25.31 22.17
CA ASP A 278 -3.74 -25.55 23.21
C ASP A 278 -3.94 -24.29 24.05
N LEU A 279 -5.03 -23.57 23.76
CA LEU A 279 -5.36 -22.31 24.46
C LEU A 279 -5.54 -22.51 25.96
N LYS A 280 -6.20 -23.60 26.38
CA LYS A 280 -6.44 -23.86 27.80
C LYS A 280 -5.12 -24.06 28.54
N LEU A 281 -4.25 -24.86 27.98
CA LEU A 281 -2.91 -25.07 28.53
C LEU A 281 -2.11 -23.78 28.57
N ALA A 282 -2.16 -23.00 27.48
CA ALA A 282 -1.48 -21.70 27.40
C ALA A 282 -1.92 -20.72 28.48
N LEU A 283 -3.24 -20.56 28.69
CA LEU A 283 -3.80 -19.69 29.73
C LEU A 283 -3.39 -20.15 31.14
N VAL A 284 -3.40 -21.48 31.38
CA VAL A 284 -2.96 -22.03 32.67
C VAL A 284 -1.46 -21.80 32.86
N SER A 285 -0.64 -22.03 31.83
CA SER A 285 0.83 -21.85 31.92
C SER A 285 1.23 -20.40 32.20
N VAL A 286 0.47 -19.44 31.72
CA VAL A 286 0.78 -18.01 31.93
C VAL A 286 0.09 -17.49 33.19
N PHE A 287 -1.23 -17.54 33.27
CA PHE A 287 -1.96 -16.81 34.30
C PHE A 287 -2.02 -17.54 35.65
N LYS A 288 -2.24 -18.86 35.63
CA LYS A 288 -2.28 -19.62 36.91
C LYS A 288 -0.94 -19.65 37.63
N THR A 289 0.17 -19.67 36.91
CA THR A 289 1.51 -19.62 37.53
C THR A 289 1.83 -18.28 38.17
N MET A 290 1.11 -17.22 37.79
CA MET A 290 1.24 -15.87 38.33
C MET A 290 0.11 -15.50 39.30
N ASP A 291 -0.72 -16.48 39.68
CA ASP A 291 -1.90 -16.29 40.52
C ASP A 291 -2.91 -15.26 40.00
N ILE A 292 -2.99 -15.16 38.65
CA ILE A 292 -3.93 -14.32 37.94
C ILE A 292 -5.16 -15.15 37.55
N HIS A 293 -6.32 -14.70 37.95
CA HIS A 293 -7.58 -15.29 37.54
C HIS A 293 -8.08 -14.70 36.24
N TYR A 294 -8.86 -15.44 35.47
CA TYR A 294 -9.49 -14.93 34.27
C TYR A 294 -10.93 -15.42 34.12
N ILE A 295 -11.76 -14.56 33.59
CA ILE A 295 -13.18 -14.85 33.33
C ILE A 295 -13.42 -14.63 31.83
N LYS A 296 -14.12 -15.59 31.20
CA LYS A 296 -14.58 -15.43 29.81
C LYS A 296 -15.92 -14.69 29.83
N GLU A 297 -15.92 -13.47 29.30
CA GLU A 297 -17.13 -12.66 29.16
C GLU A 297 -18.08 -13.21 28.08
N LYS A 298 -19.36 -12.75 28.09
CA LYS A 298 -20.36 -13.15 27.09
C LYS A 298 -19.99 -12.75 25.65
N ASN A 299 -19.23 -11.69 25.47
CA ASN A 299 -18.73 -11.20 24.20
C ASN A 299 -17.48 -11.96 23.68
N GLY A 300 -16.99 -12.95 24.45
CA GLY A 300 -15.81 -13.76 24.12
C GLY A 300 -14.48 -13.18 24.58
N VAL A 301 -14.45 -11.99 25.17
CA VAL A 301 -13.25 -11.37 25.77
C VAL A 301 -12.86 -12.14 27.04
N LEU A 302 -11.54 -12.30 27.27
CA LEU A 302 -10.99 -12.82 28.52
C LEU A 302 -10.59 -11.65 29.42
N SER A 303 -11.30 -11.44 30.53
CA SER A 303 -10.94 -10.42 31.51
C SER A 303 -10.08 -11.01 32.62
N LEU A 304 -8.92 -10.40 32.85
CA LEU A 304 -7.99 -10.77 33.93
C LEU A 304 -8.35 -10.05 35.21
N GLU A 305 -8.23 -10.78 36.37
CA GLU A 305 -8.52 -10.27 37.72
C GLU A 305 -7.44 -10.68 38.72
#